data_c0031a50e0c3c4c162d63851c74c26c9
#
_entry.id   c0031a50e0c3c4c162d63851c74c26c9
#
_cell.length_a   1.000
_cell.length_b   1.000
_cell.length_c   1.000
_cell.angle_alpha   90.00
_cell.angle_beta   90.00
_cell.angle_gamma   90.00
#
_symmetry.space_group_name_H-M   'P 1'
#
loop_
_entity.id
_entity.type
_entity.pdbx_description
1 polymer ?
#
loop_
_entity_poly.entity_id
_entity_poly.type
_entity_poly.pdbx_seq_one_letter_code
_entity_poly.pdbx_strand_id
1 'polypeptide(L)'
;MSLLNSSQSREWAAVKWSIVAVGVLVLRALDDAFLHPAPGLGPGDHLLAGTVPVVVGGVAAFVLLRSRRSPRTFAALLAGAWGLIGSMELFIESGPRGGLQADDVSGILSLGAGVFLLGAFVYFAGVSVSRGRRRLTRVLRRGATAAGVFVAAYLVALPLGVAYLATHYADEGITTAPDLGVPVERVEFTSGDGLELSGWYAPTQNGAVVLVLPGRSGIDHGRMLARHGYGVLLMNRRGEADSQGETNLFGWADPQDVAGAAHYLRSEEEIAPDAIGGLGLSVGGEVMLEHASRSDDLAGVVVEGIGSRSIKESLELSGGIRVAELTTAPLMTGGLVVLTDQAPPPNLVEAAKDLAPARALIIWGERGQPAETVIGPTYADAAGAAGSSWEVPDAGHTGGIDAAPEEYERRVIAFFDATLLSPA
;
A
#
# COMPACT_ATOMS: atom_id res chain seq x y z
N MET A 1 -25.57 32.25 39.61
CA MET A 1 -25.21 32.84 38.30
C MET A 1 -23.74 32.64 37.93
N SER A 2 -22.76 32.69 38.84
CA SER A 2 -21.32 32.58 38.54
C SER A 2 -20.87 31.21 38.01
N LEU A 3 -21.46 30.11 38.49
CA LEU A 3 -21.08 28.74 38.08
C LEU A 3 -21.54 28.36 36.67
N LEU A 4 -22.67 28.91 36.19
CA LEU A 4 -23.16 28.69 34.82
C LEU A 4 -22.24 29.43 33.80
N ASN A 5 -21.72 30.60 34.16
CA ASN A 5 -20.83 31.37 33.31
C ASN A 5 -19.46 30.65 33.14
N SER A 6 -18.97 29.98 34.20
CA SER A 6 -17.68 29.28 34.19
C SER A 6 -17.72 27.97 33.35
N SER A 7 -18.86 27.27 33.31
CA SER A 7 -18.98 26.04 32.51
C SER A 7 -19.12 26.35 31.00
N GLN A 8 -19.81 27.42 30.65
CA GLN A 8 -19.95 27.89 29.29
C GLN A 8 -18.62 28.41 28.73
N SER A 9 -17.86 29.13 29.53
CA SER A 9 -16.53 29.63 29.13
C SER A 9 -15.53 28.48 28.86
N ARG A 10 -15.56 27.40 29.68
CA ARG A 10 -14.73 26.20 29.46
C ARG A 10 -15.12 25.45 28.22
N GLU A 11 -16.42 25.29 27.94
CA GLU A 11 -16.87 24.64 26.71
C GLU A 11 -16.42 25.43 25.46
N TRP A 12 -16.54 26.74 25.48
CA TRP A 12 -16.06 27.61 24.42
C TRP A 12 -14.53 27.56 24.24
N ALA A 13 -13.79 27.51 25.34
CA ALA A 13 -12.34 27.34 25.28
C ALA A 13 -11.99 26.00 24.62
N ALA A 14 -12.64 24.90 25.01
CA ALA A 14 -12.42 23.59 24.39
C ALA A 14 -12.72 23.61 22.89
N VAL A 15 -13.81 24.24 22.44
CA VAL A 15 -14.12 24.40 21.02
C VAL A 15 -13.06 25.19 20.27
N LYS A 16 -12.64 26.34 20.79
CA LYS A 16 -11.61 27.19 20.17
C LYS A 16 -10.29 26.45 19.98
N TRP A 17 -9.81 25.79 21.02
CA TRP A 17 -8.57 25.04 20.94
C TRP A 17 -8.67 23.79 20.06
N SER A 18 -9.86 23.16 19.99
CA SER A 18 -10.08 22.07 19.03
C SER A 18 -9.97 22.56 17.58
N ILE A 19 -10.44 23.77 17.27
CA ILE A 19 -10.29 24.37 15.93
C ILE A 19 -8.83 24.68 15.64
N VAL A 20 -8.08 25.20 16.62
CA VAL A 20 -6.64 25.43 16.45
C VAL A 20 -5.91 24.11 16.17
N ALA A 21 -6.25 23.05 16.91
CA ALA A 21 -5.68 21.72 16.68
C ALA A 21 -6.01 21.18 15.30
N VAL A 22 -7.26 21.31 14.82
CA VAL A 22 -7.63 20.96 13.43
C VAL A 22 -6.83 21.78 12.41
N GLY A 23 -6.62 23.08 12.68
CA GLY A 23 -5.77 23.94 11.85
C GLY A 23 -4.33 23.44 11.73
N VAL A 24 -3.75 22.93 12.81
CA VAL A 24 -2.42 22.32 12.82
C VAL A 24 -2.37 21.08 11.89
N LEU A 25 -3.39 20.21 11.96
CA LEU A 25 -3.47 19.03 11.10
C LEU A 25 -3.58 19.39 9.60
N VAL A 26 -4.36 20.43 9.30
CA VAL A 26 -4.49 20.92 7.92
C VAL A 26 -3.17 21.50 7.42
N LEU A 27 -2.50 22.32 8.25
CA LEU A 27 -1.21 22.92 7.87
C LEU A 27 -0.16 21.85 7.61
N ARG A 28 -0.14 20.79 8.42
CA ARG A 28 0.75 19.66 8.18
C ARG A 28 0.48 19.00 6.83
N ALA A 29 -0.78 18.65 6.55
CA ALA A 29 -1.12 18.01 5.28
C ALA A 29 -0.79 18.88 4.05
N LEU A 30 -0.81 20.22 4.20
CA LEU A 30 -0.37 21.15 3.17
C LEU A 30 1.16 21.18 3.04
N ASP A 31 1.87 21.05 4.15
CA ASP A 31 3.32 20.98 4.20
C ASP A 31 3.82 19.73 3.47
N ASP A 32 3.31 18.56 3.85
CA ASP A 32 3.66 17.27 3.26
C ASP A 32 3.35 17.26 1.74
N ALA A 33 2.17 17.75 1.33
CA ALA A 33 1.75 17.70 -0.06
C ALA A 33 2.46 18.69 -0.99
N PHE A 34 2.84 19.87 -0.49
CA PHE A 34 3.27 20.97 -1.37
C PHE A 34 4.66 21.53 -1.09
N LEU A 35 5.17 21.40 0.13
CA LEU A 35 6.46 21.97 0.50
C LEU A 35 7.58 20.92 0.54
N HIS A 36 7.24 19.66 0.87
CA HIS A 36 8.20 18.57 0.98
C HIS A 36 7.74 17.31 0.21
N PRO A 37 7.44 17.41 -1.11
CA PRO A 37 7.08 16.24 -1.90
C PRO A 37 8.27 15.29 -2.02
N ALA A 38 8.00 14.00 -2.24
CA ALA A 38 9.04 12.99 -2.42
C ALA A 38 9.93 13.30 -3.66
N PRO A 39 11.18 12.82 -3.68
CA PRO A 39 12.11 13.04 -4.80
C PRO A 39 11.50 12.63 -6.14
N GLY A 40 11.61 13.52 -7.15
CA GLY A 40 11.07 13.29 -8.49
C GLY A 40 9.60 13.69 -8.66
N LEU A 41 8.88 14.03 -7.59
CA LEU A 41 7.49 14.49 -7.63
C LEU A 41 7.39 16.00 -7.41
N GLY A 42 6.30 16.59 -7.90
CA GLY A 42 6.02 18.01 -7.77
C GLY A 42 4.67 18.28 -7.07
N PRO A 43 4.39 19.53 -6.70
CA PRO A 43 3.13 19.88 -6.04
C PRO A 43 1.87 19.52 -6.85
N GLY A 44 1.99 19.33 -8.16
CA GLY A 44 0.90 18.90 -9.04
C GLY A 44 0.46 17.46 -8.84
N ASP A 45 1.36 16.62 -8.31
CA ASP A 45 1.14 15.20 -8.10
C ASP A 45 0.41 14.91 -6.77
N HIS A 46 0.18 15.96 -5.94
CA HIS A 46 -0.41 15.86 -4.60
C HIS A 46 -1.63 16.77 -4.40
N LEU A 47 -2.40 17.04 -5.46
CA LEU A 47 -3.52 17.98 -5.39
C LEU A 47 -4.61 17.51 -4.41
N LEU A 48 -4.95 16.21 -4.41
CA LEU A 48 -5.94 15.66 -3.47
C LEU A 48 -5.38 15.59 -2.06
N ALA A 49 -4.13 15.16 -1.89
CA ALA A 49 -3.45 15.09 -0.60
C ALA A 49 -3.43 16.45 0.12
N GLY A 50 -3.26 17.55 -0.63
CA GLY A 50 -3.31 18.90 -0.08
C GLY A 50 -4.74 19.46 0.08
N THR A 51 -5.63 19.27 -0.90
CA THR A 51 -6.94 19.94 -0.91
C THR A 51 -8.00 19.25 -0.06
N VAL A 52 -8.06 17.92 -0.03
CA VAL A 52 -9.06 17.17 0.75
C VAL A 52 -8.94 17.43 2.25
N PRO A 53 -7.73 17.42 2.87
CA PRO A 53 -7.57 17.79 4.28
C PRO A 53 -8.08 19.19 4.62
N VAL A 54 -7.94 20.17 3.73
CA VAL A 54 -8.49 21.53 3.92
C VAL A 54 -10.02 21.49 4.00
N VAL A 55 -10.67 20.77 3.09
CA VAL A 55 -12.14 20.64 3.10
C VAL A 55 -12.60 19.88 4.35
N VAL A 56 -11.96 18.77 4.68
CA VAL A 56 -12.29 17.96 5.88
C VAL A 56 -12.07 18.77 7.15
N GLY A 57 -10.96 19.48 7.27
CA GLY A 57 -10.67 20.37 8.39
C GLY A 57 -11.68 21.52 8.52
N GLY A 58 -12.07 22.11 7.39
CA GLY A 58 -13.13 23.14 7.34
C GLY A 58 -14.48 22.63 7.83
N VAL A 59 -14.88 21.44 7.39
CA VAL A 59 -16.12 20.76 7.85
C VAL A 59 -16.03 20.45 9.35
N ALA A 60 -14.91 19.90 9.82
CA ALA A 60 -14.70 19.62 11.24
C ALA A 60 -14.79 20.90 12.09
N ALA A 61 -14.14 21.98 11.69
CA ALA A 61 -14.20 23.28 12.35
C ALA A 61 -15.63 23.85 12.37
N PHE A 62 -16.36 23.76 11.25
CA PHE A 62 -17.76 24.17 11.15
C PHE A 62 -18.66 23.37 12.14
N VAL A 63 -18.50 22.04 12.18
CA VAL A 63 -19.23 21.17 13.10
C VAL A 63 -18.91 21.51 14.56
N LEU A 64 -17.64 21.74 14.88
CA LEU A 64 -17.21 22.17 16.23
C LEU A 64 -17.83 23.51 16.63
N LEU A 65 -17.93 24.47 15.71
CA LEU A 65 -18.49 25.81 15.98
C LEU A 65 -20.01 25.82 16.08
N ARG A 66 -20.69 25.21 15.12
CA ARG A 66 -22.13 25.41 14.88
C ARG A 66 -23.03 24.30 15.44
N SER A 67 -22.48 23.11 15.66
CA SER A 67 -23.27 21.97 16.04
C SER A 67 -23.56 21.86 17.53
N ARG A 68 -24.57 21.04 17.86
CA ARG A 68 -24.83 20.60 19.24
C ARG A 68 -23.73 19.62 19.69
N ARG A 69 -23.73 19.28 20.99
CA ARG A 69 -22.64 18.50 21.62
C ARG A 69 -22.35 17.15 20.97
N SER A 70 -23.36 16.42 20.55
CA SER A 70 -23.16 15.07 19.97
C SER A 70 -22.33 15.10 18.69
N PRO A 71 -22.65 15.92 17.67
CA PRO A 71 -21.77 16.06 16.50
C PRO A 71 -20.36 16.60 16.83
N ARG A 72 -20.25 17.53 17.81
CA ARG A 72 -18.92 17.99 18.28
C ARG A 72 -18.07 16.86 18.84
N THR A 73 -18.69 15.93 19.58
CA THR A 73 -18.01 14.75 20.12
C THR A 73 -17.43 13.89 19.01
N PHE A 74 -18.21 13.62 17.97
CA PHE A 74 -17.73 12.84 16.82
C PHE A 74 -16.68 13.58 16.01
N ALA A 75 -16.83 14.87 15.76
CA ALA A 75 -15.84 15.67 15.05
C ALA A 75 -14.48 15.67 15.78
N ALA A 76 -14.51 15.81 17.12
CA ALA A 76 -13.29 15.75 17.93
C ALA A 76 -12.64 14.36 17.92
N LEU A 77 -13.44 13.27 17.90
CA LEU A 77 -12.94 11.89 17.78
C LEU A 77 -12.24 11.66 16.44
N LEU A 78 -12.94 11.98 15.34
CA LEU A 78 -12.38 11.74 13.98
C LEU A 78 -11.15 12.61 13.71
N ALA A 79 -11.18 13.88 14.10
CA ALA A 79 -10.02 14.75 13.97
C ALA A 79 -8.85 14.31 14.87
N GLY A 80 -9.16 13.78 16.07
CA GLY A 80 -8.15 13.20 16.96
C GLY A 80 -7.51 11.94 16.37
N ALA A 81 -8.30 11.08 15.75
CA ALA A 81 -7.81 9.90 15.02
C ALA A 81 -6.91 10.31 13.83
N TRP A 82 -7.31 11.32 13.06
CA TRP A 82 -6.49 11.88 11.99
C TRP A 82 -5.13 12.35 12.50
N GLY A 83 -5.09 13.11 13.62
CA GLY A 83 -3.83 13.56 14.21
C GLY A 83 -2.94 12.42 14.70
N LEU A 84 -3.53 11.33 15.23
CA LEU A 84 -2.74 10.15 15.62
C LEU A 84 -2.21 9.39 14.40
N ILE A 85 -3.03 9.21 13.36
CA ILE A 85 -2.60 8.57 12.11
C ILE A 85 -1.43 9.37 11.52
N GLY A 86 -1.57 10.69 11.35
CA GLY A 86 -0.50 11.53 10.84
C GLY A 86 0.76 11.59 11.71
N SER A 87 0.71 11.18 12.97
CA SER A 87 1.89 11.08 13.82
C SER A 87 2.61 9.73 13.75
N MET A 88 2.07 8.75 13.03
CA MET A 88 2.68 7.41 12.94
C MET A 88 4.03 7.43 12.24
N GLU A 89 4.27 8.38 11.36
CA GLU A 89 5.55 8.66 10.72
C GLU A 89 6.69 8.80 11.73
N LEU A 90 6.48 9.50 12.86
CA LEU A 90 7.46 9.59 13.93
C LEU A 90 7.96 8.23 14.45
N PHE A 91 7.12 7.22 14.41
CA PHE A 91 7.45 5.88 14.89
C PHE A 91 8.05 5.00 13.79
N ILE A 92 7.81 5.35 12.53
CA ILE A 92 8.33 4.65 11.36
C ILE A 92 9.74 5.14 11.05
N GLU A 93 9.96 6.45 11.01
CA GLU A 93 11.23 7.07 10.64
C GLU A 93 12.24 7.15 11.80
N SER A 94 11.78 7.23 13.04
CA SER A 94 12.65 7.25 14.24
C SER A 94 13.31 5.90 14.57
N GLY A 95 13.21 4.91 13.65
CA GLY A 95 13.96 3.66 13.70
C GLY A 95 15.50 3.91 13.73
N PRO A 96 16.33 3.02 13.20
CA PRO A 96 17.80 3.05 13.39
C PRO A 96 18.55 4.26 12.83
N ARG A 97 17.89 5.24 12.21
CA ARG A 97 18.53 6.43 11.59
C ARG A 97 18.96 7.54 12.55
N GLY A 98 18.76 7.37 13.85
CA GLY A 98 19.46 8.11 14.91
C GLY A 98 19.34 9.63 14.90
N GLY A 99 18.17 10.18 15.26
CA GLY A 99 17.98 11.58 15.62
C GLY A 99 16.77 12.24 14.99
N LEU A 100 16.14 13.18 15.72
CA LEU A 100 15.03 13.99 15.23
C LEU A 100 15.48 14.86 14.06
N GLN A 101 14.81 14.76 12.93
CA GLN A 101 14.99 15.64 11.77
C GLN A 101 13.98 16.78 11.77
N ALA A 102 14.12 17.76 10.87
CA ALA A 102 13.20 18.91 10.79
C ALA A 102 11.75 18.46 10.51
N ASP A 103 11.57 17.39 9.75
CA ASP A 103 10.26 16.80 9.38
C ASP A 103 9.54 16.18 10.59
N ASP A 104 10.28 15.70 11.59
CA ASP A 104 9.70 15.16 12.83
C ASP A 104 8.90 16.20 13.63
N VAL A 105 9.18 17.50 13.46
CA VAL A 105 8.46 18.57 14.16
C VAL A 105 6.99 18.59 13.75
N SER A 106 6.68 18.36 12.49
CA SER A 106 5.31 18.31 11.97
C SER A 106 4.54 17.13 12.55
N GLY A 107 5.18 15.97 12.66
CA GLY A 107 4.65 14.76 13.29
C GLY A 107 4.38 14.95 14.80
N ILE A 108 5.30 15.60 15.55
CA ILE A 108 5.11 15.93 16.97
C ILE A 108 3.91 16.85 17.16
N LEU A 109 3.75 17.87 16.31
CA LEU A 109 2.61 18.78 16.35
C LEU A 109 1.30 18.04 16.07
N SER A 110 1.29 17.11 15.12
CA SER A 110 0.14 16.26 14.82
C SER A 110 -0.22 15.36 15.99
N LEU A 111 0.76 14.75 16.66
CA LEU A 111 0.55 13.95 17.87
C LEU A 111 -0.08 14.81 18.97
N GLY A 112 0.46 16.00 19.22
CA GLY A 112 -0.06 16.93 20.21
C GLY A 112 -1.49 17.37 19.91
N ALA A 113 -1.79 17.71 18.66
CA ALA A 113 -3.13 18.07 18.20
C ALA A 113 -4.09 16.88 18.32
N GLY A 114 -3.68 15.67 17.92
CA GLY A 114 -4.47 14.45 18.02
C GLY A 114 -4.83 14.10 19.46
N VAL A 115 -3.85 14.08 20.35
CA VAL A 115 -4.06 13.82 21.79
C VAL A 115 -4.99 14.87 22.40
N PHE A 116 -4.80 16.16 22.08
CA PHE A 116 -5.69 17.22 22.53
C PHE A 116 -7.13 17.02 22.08
N LEU A 117 -7.35 16.68 20.79
CA LEU A 117 -8.68 16.43 20.22
C LEU A 117 -9.35 15.20 20.82
N LEU A 118 -8.61 14.15 21.14
CA LEU A 118 -9.14 13.01 21.91
C LEU A 118 -9.50 13.42 23.35
N GLY A 119 -8.72 14.28 23.98
CA GLY A 119 -9.08 14.89 25.27
C GLY A 119 -10.38 15.71 25.18
N ALA A 120 -10.54 16.50 24.13
CA ALA A 120 -11.77 17.24 23.84
C ALA A 120 -12.97 16.31 23.59
N PHE A 121 -12.77 15.20 22.85
CA PHE A 121 -13.77 14.14 22.70
C PHE A 121 -14.25 13.62 24.07
N VAL A 122 -13.31 13.23 24.95
CA VAL A 122 -13.65 12.73 26.31
C VAL A 122 -14.42 13.79 27.09
N TYR A 123 -14.00 15.05 27.00
CA TYR A 123 -14.69 16.17 27.65
C TYR A 123 -16.12 16.34 27.13
N PHE A 124 -16.35 16.42 25.82
CA PHE A 124 -17.67 16.57 25.21
C PHE A 124 -18.56 15.36 25.49
N ALA A 125 -18.02 14.14 25.43
CA ALA A 125 -18.73 12.90 25.77
C ALA A 125 -19.13 12.87 27.26
N GLY A 126 -18.20 13.23 28.17
CA GLY A 126 -18.44 13.28 29.61
C GLY A 126 -19.56 14.24 30.00
N VAL A 127 -19.55 15.46 29.46
CA VAL A 127 -20.62 16.43 29.66
C VAL A 127 -21.96 15.96 29.13
N SER A 128 -21.98 15.22 28.02
CA SER A 128 -23.21 14.63 27.45
C SER A 128 -23.78 13.52 28.34
N VAL A 129 -22.93 12.68 28.92
CA VAL A 129 -23.30 11.52 29.74
C VAL A 129 -23.81 11.93 31.14
N SER A 130 -23.26 13.00 31.72
CA SER A 130 -23.58 13.44 33.07
C SER A 130 -25.03 13.93 33.26
N ARG A 131 -25.75 14.19 32.17
CA ARG A 131 -27.15 14.67 32.17
C ARG A 131 -28.22 13.58 32.27
N GLY A 132 -27.86 12.31 32.30
CA GLY A 132 -28.79 11.22 32.54
C GLY A 132 -29.23 11.17 34.00
N ARG A 133 -30.52 11.44 34.29
CA ARG A 133 -31.07 11.39 35.64
C ARG A 133 -31.13 9.97 36.23
N ARG A 134 -31.30 8.93 35.41
CA ARG A 134 -31.40 7.51 35.86
C ARG A 134 -30.07 6.78 35.60
N ARG A 135 -29.69 5.86 36.52
CA ARG A 135 -28.48 5.03 36.40
C ARG A 135 -28.46 4.24 35.07
N LEU A 136 -29.62 3.69 34.68
CA LEU A 136 -29.76 2.92 33.44
C LEU A 136 -29.48 3.79 32.19
N THR A 137 -30.00 5.00 32.12
CA THR A 137 -29.75 5.92 30.98
C THR A 137 -28.28 6.29 30.86
N ARG A 138 -27.55 6.40 31.97
CA ARG A 138 -26.08 6.65 31.94
C ARG A 138 -25.33 5.45 31.44
N VAL A 139 -25.69 4.23 31.87
CA VAL A 139 -25.07 2.98 31.39
C VAL A 139 -25.30 2.80 29.90
N LEU A 140 -26.56 2.92 29.45
CA LEU A 140 -26.89 2.80 28.01
C LEU A 140 -26.18 3.84 27.15
N ARG A 141 -26.05 5.08 27.60
CA ARG A 141 -25.30 6.11 26.86
C ARG A 141 -23.81 5.83 26.81
N ARG A 142 -23.20 5.34 27.91
CA ARG A 142 -21.81 4.92 27.92
C ARG A 142 -21.56 3.75 26.98
N GLY A 143 -22.45 2.76 26.99
CA GLY A 143 -22.41 1.62 26.08
C GLY A 143 -22.53 2.07 24.62
N ALA A 144 -23.50 2.94 24.29
CA ALA A 144 -23.67 3.49 22.96
C ALA A 144 -22.44 4.33 22.50
N THR A 145 -21.86 5.11 23.42
CA THR A 145 -20.63 5.87 23.09
C THR A 145 -19.46 4.91 22.83
N ALA A 146 -19.26 3.90 23.66
CA ALA A 146 -18.20 2.92 23.48
C ALA A 146 -18.37 2.12 22.17
N ALA A 147 -19.60 1.69 21.86
CA ALA A 147 -19.92 1.04 20.59
C ALA A 147 -19.65 1.97 19.39
N GLY A 148 -20.06 3.24 19.48
CA GLY A 148 -19.79 4.24 18.43
C GLY A 148 -18.29 4.49 18.21
N VAL A 149 -17.51 4.54 19.30
CA VAL A 149 -16.03 4.65 19.20
C VAL A 149 -15.43 3.43 18.52
N PHE A 150 -15.86 2.23 18.93
CA PHE A 150 -15.40 0.99 18.32
C PHE A 150 -15.72 0.91 16.82
N VAL A 151 -16.95 1.24 16.44
CA VAL A 151 -17.39 1.30 15.05
C VAL A 151 -16.58 2.33 14.26
N ALA A 152 -16.39 3.54 14.83
CA ALA A 152 -15.57 4.57 14.16
C ALA A 152 -14.10 4.15 14.04
N ALA A 153 -13.54 3.50 15.04
CA ALA A 153 -12.16 2.96 14.96
C ALA A 153 -12.05 1.89 13.88
N TYR A 154 -12.98 0.95 13.82
CA TYR A 154 -12.95 -0.12 12.83
C TYR A 154 -13.26 0.36 11.40
N LEU A 155 -14.30 1.15 11.20
CA LEU A 155 -14.75 1.56 9.86
C LEU A 155 -14.02 2.78 9.31
N VAL A 156 -13.33 3.56 10.13
CA VAL A 156 -12.69 4.82 9.70
C VAL A 156 -11.21 4.82 10.03
N ALA A 157 -10.83 4.69 11.30
CA ALA A 157 -9.44 4.85 11.70
C ALA A 157 -8.56 3.70 11.18
N LEU A 158 -9.04 2.46 11.19
CA LEU A 158 -8.28 1.33 10.68
C LEU A 158 -8.01 1.44 9.17
N PRO A 159 -9.02 1.59 8.27
CA PRO A 159 -8.74 1.66 6.84
C PRO A 159 -7.92 2.90 6.43
N LEU A 160 -8.15 4.06 7.05
CA LEU A 160 -7.34 5.25 6.78
C LEU A 160 -5.92 5.13 7.36
N GLY A 161 -5.78 4.47 8.51
CA GLY A 161 -4.46 4.16 9.08
C GLY A 161 -3.66 3.19 8.20
N VAL A 162 -4.31 2.17 7.64
CA VAL A 162 -3.67 1.26 6.68
C VAL A 162 -3.27 2.01 5.40
N ALA A 163 -4.15 2.86 4.85
CA ALA A 163 -3.82 3.68 3.68
C ALA A 163 -2.62 4.59 3.97
N TYR A 164 -2.60 5.26 5.12
CA TYR A 164 -1.50 6.12 5.52
C TYR A 164 -0.18 5.33 5.68
N LEU A 165 -0.21 4.20 6.39
CA LEU A 165 0.97 3.35 6.55
C LEU A 165 1.49 2.83 5.21
N ALA A 166 0.58 2.45 4.30
CA ALA A 166 0.95 1.92 3.00
C ALA A 166 1.67 2.95 2.10
N THR A 167 1.46 4.24 2.35
CA THR A 167 2.06 5.32 1.56
C THR A 167 3.24 6.02 2.24
N HIS A 168 3.45 5.78 3.55
CA HIS A 168 4.51 6.41 4.34
C HIS A 168 5.51 5.39 4.92
N TYR A 169 5.23 4.10 4.81
CA TYR A 169 6.20 3.07 5.19
C TYR A 169 7.12 2.77 4.01
N ALA A 170 8.34 3.29 4.06
CA ALA A 170 9.37 2.99 3.07
C ALA A 170 10.03 1.64 3.41
N ASP A 171 9.99 0.67 2.50
CA ASP A 171 10.92 -0.46 2.55
C ASP A 171 12.31 0.07 2.17
N GLU A 172 13.35 -0.42 2.87
CA GLU A 172 14.73 -0.01 2.55
C GLU A 172 15.18 -0.43 1.14
N GLY A 173 14.45 -1.33 0.49
CA GLY A 173 14.84 -1.91 -0.80
C GLY A 173 16.18 -2.66 -0.72
N ILE A 174 16.88 -2.78 -1.85
CA ILE A 174 18.19 -3.41 -1.94
C ILE A 174 19.26 -2.33 -2.07
N THR A 175 19.86 -1.93 -0.96
CA THR A 175 20.89 -0.87 -0.89
C THR A 175 22.30 -1.37 -1.14
N THR A 176 22.54 -2.68 -1.02
CA THR A 176 23.84 -3.32 -1.21
C THR A 176 23.74 -4.47 -2.19
N ALA A 177 24.83 -4.75 -2.92
CA ALA A 177 24.87 -5.82 -3.92
C ALA A 177 24.39 -7.17 -3.35
N PRO A 178 23.29 -7.75 -3.88
CA PRO A 178 22.79 -9.03 -3.43
C PRO A 178 23.68 -10.18 -3.89
N ASP A 179 23.75 -11.24 -3.11
CA ASP A 179 24.45 -12.45 -3.51
C ASP A 179 23.53 -13.35 -4.35
N LEU A 180 23.73 -13.30 -5.67
CA LEU A 180 23.05 -14.21 -6.62
C LEU A 180 23.92 -15.38 -7.07
N GLY A 181 25.14 -15.52 -6.52
CA GLY A 181 26.11 -16.51 -6.97
C GLY A 181 26.81 -16.15 -8.30
N VAL A 182 26.51 -15.01 -8.87
CA VAL A 182 27.10 -14.42 -10.08
C VAL A 182 27.38 -12.93 -9.83
N PRO A 183 28.27 -12.29 -10.60
CA PRO A 183 28.46 -10.85 -10.51
C PRO A 183 27.18 -10.08 -10.79
N VAL A 184 26.93 -9.03 -10.01
CA VAL A 184 25.81 -8.11 -10.19
C VAL A 184 26.33 -6.69 -10.28
N GLU A 185 25.64 -5.86 -11.04
CA GLU A 185 25.93 -4.43 -11.14
C GLU A 185 24.71 -3.61 -10.73
N ARG A 186 24.97 -2.43 -10.19
CA ARG A 186 23.89 -1.47 -9.91
C ARG A 186 23.52 -0.79 -11.21
N VAL A 187 22.24 -0.74 -11.48
CA VAL A 187 21.68 -0.08 -12.66
C VAL A 187 20.66 0.99 -12.25
N GLU A 188 20.53 1.99 -13.12
CA GLU A 188 19.53 3.05 -13.01
C GLU A 188 18.74 3.09 -14.32
N PHE A 189 17.44 3.27 -14.24
CA PHE A 189 16.55 3.33 -15.39
C PHE A 189 15.34 4.23 -15.10
N THR A 190 14.69 4.73 -16.15
CA THR A 190 13.56 5.65 -16.02
C THR A 190 12.26 4.86 -16.09
N SER A 191 11.34 5.06 -15.13
CA SER A 191 9.99 4.49 -15.16
C SER A 191 9.16 5.01 -16.33
N GLY A 192 8.04 4.37 -16.62
CA GLY A 192 7.12 4.80 -17.69
C GLY A 192 6.50 6.18 -17.47
N ASP A 193 6.49 6.67 -16.24
CA ASP A 193 6.01 7.99 -15.83
C ASP A 193 7.15 8.99 -15.50
N GLY A 194 8.41 8.61 -15.75
CA GLY A 194 9.56 9.52 -15.76
C GLY A 194 10.37 9.60 -14.47
N LEU A 195 10.15 8.70 -13.50
CA LEU A 195 10.95 8.62 -12.27
C LEU A 195 12.25 7.87 -12.52
N GLU A 196 13.35 8.32 -11.91
CA GLU A 196 14.61 7.56 -11.88
C GLU A 196 14.53 6.46 -10.83
N LEU A 197 14.67 5.22 -11.28
CA LEU A 197 14.62 4.02 -10.46
C LEU A 197 15.97 3.32 -10.43
N SER A 198 16.22 2.51 -9.40
CA SER A 198 17.43 1.74 -9.20
C SER A 198 17.14 0.24 -9.12
N GLY A 199 18.17 -0.55 -9.39
CA GLY A 199 18.11 -2.01 -9.27
C GLY A 199 19.48 -2.66 -9.32
N TRP A 200 19.50 -3.99 -9.21
CA TRP A 200 20.70 -4.82 -9.34
C TRP A 200 20.51 -5.80 -10.49
N TYR A 201 21.38 -5.73 -11.46
CA TYR A 201 21.35 -6.53 -12.67
C TYR A 201 22.46 -7.58 -12.67
N ALA A 202 22.08 -8.82 -12.93
CA ALA A 202 23.00 -9.92 -13.27
C ALA A 202 22.88 -10.21 -14.77
N PRO A 203 23.98 -10.12 -15.56
CA PRO A 203 23.95 -10.36 -17.00
C PRO A 203 23.49 -11.77 -17.38
N THR A 204 22.81 -11.87 -18.52
CA THR A 204 22.31 -13.14 -19.04
C THR A 204 23.43 -13.99 -19.66
N GLN A 205 23.28 -15.32 -19.61
CA GLN A 205 24.15 -16.28 -20.31
C GLN A 205 23.39 -17.05 -21.42
N ASN A 206 22.06 -16.99 -21.42
CA ASN A 206 21.21 -17.70 -22.36
C ASN A 206 20.38 -16.76 -23.27
N GLY A 207 20.58 -15.44 -23.17
CA GLY A 207 19.88 -14.44 -23.98
C GLY A 207 18.51 -14.03 -23.43
N ALA A 208 18.05 -14.62 -22.33
CA ALA A 208 16.79 -14.26 -21.66
C ALA A 208 17.03 -13.62 -20.29
N VAL A 209 16.08 -12.79 -19.85
CA VAL A 209 16.15 -12.09 -18.56
C VAL A 209 14.80 -12.16 -17.85
N VAL A 210 14.85 -12.19 -16.51
CA VAL A 210 13.67 -12.14 -15.65
C VAL A 210 13.75 -10.93 -14.72
N LEU A 211 12.77 -10.06 -14.83
CA LEU A 211 12.54 -8.96 -13.89
C LEU A 211 11.86 -9.50 -12.62
N VAL A 212 12.43 -9.25 -11.45
CA VAL A 212 11.93 -9.75 -10.17
C VAL A 212 11.40 -8.62 -9.30
N LEU A 213 10.16 -8.75 -8.82
CA LEU A 213 9.44 -7.74 -8.03
C LEU A 213 8.68 -8.38 -6.84
N PRO A 214 8.79 -7.90 -5.59
CA PRO A 214 9.80 -6.94 -5.09
C PRO A 214 11.21 -7.55 -5.13
N GLY A 215 12.18 -6.73 -5.46
CA GLY A 215 13.55 -7.20 -5.63
C GLY A 215 14.13 -7.83 -4.37
N ARG A 216 13.93 -7.21 -3.19
CA ARG A 216 14.46 -7.69 -1.91
C ARG A 216 13.90 -9.06 -1.51
N SER A 217 12.61 -9.28 -1.61
CA SER A 217 11.97 -10.56 -1.32
C SER A 217 12.31 -11.63 -2.37
N GLY A 218 12.71 -11.21 -3.57
CA GLY A 218 13.04 -12.06 -4.70
C GLY A 218 14.51 -12.49 -4.81
N ILE A 219 15.37 -12.21 -3.81
CA ILE A 219 16.83 -12.53 -3.90
C ILE A 219 17.06 -14.03 -4.11
N ASP A 220 16.34 -14.91 -3.39
CA ASP A 220 16.51 -16.37 -3.56
C ASP A 220 15.97 -16.85 -4.92
N HIS A 221 14.91 -16.25 -5.41
CA HIS A 221 14.39 -16.48 -6.76
C HIS A 221 15.39 -16.00 -7.81
N GLY A 222 15.97 -14.82 -7.63
CA GLY A 222 17.05 -14.31 -8.49
C GLY A 222 18.26 -15.23 -8.55
N ARG A 223 18.67 -15.76 -7.40
CA ARG A 223 19.77 -16.74 -7.31
C ARG A 223 19.43 -18.03 -8.04
N MET A 224 18.19 -18.51 -7.93
CA MET A 224 17.69 -19.67 -8.67
C MET A 224 17.76 -19.43 -10.18
N LEU A 225 17.25 -18.31 -10.66
CA LEU A 225 17.26 -17.93 -12.08
C LEU A 225 18.67 -17.80 -12.64
N ALA A 226 19.55 -17.10 -11.92
CA ALA A 226 20.95 -16.90 -12.33
C ALA A 226 21.71 -18.22 -12.47
N ARG A 227 21.46 -19.23 -11.62
CA ARG A 227 22.04 -20.57 -11.76
C ARG A 227 21.68 -21.27 -13.07
N HIS A 228 20.54 -20.91 -13.67
CA HIS A 228 20.07 -21.44 -14.95
C HIS A 228 20.45 -20.55 -16.15
N GLY A 229 21.31 -19.57 -15.92
CA GLY A 229 21.84 -18.72 -16.98
C GLY A 229 20.94 -17.56 -17.40
N TYR A 230 19.80 -17.38 -16.75
CA TYR A 230 18.96 -16.20 -16.96
C TYR A 230 19.66 -14.94 -16.45
N GLY A 231 19.56 -13.84 -17.20
CA GLY A 231 19.76 -12.52 -16.63
C GLY A 231 18.70 -12.24 -15.57
N VAL A 232 19.05 -11.46 -14.55
CA VAL A 232 18.13 -11.13 -13.46
C VAL A 232 18.19 -9.64 -13.15
N LEU A 233 17.06 -8.95 -13.20
CA LEU A 233 16.95 -7.60 -12.66
C LEU A 233 16.13 -7.64 -11.38
N LEU A 234 16.79 -7.46 -10.23
CA LEU A 234 16.14 -7.21 -8.95
C LEU A 234 15.91 -5.70 -8.84
N MET A 235 14.69 -5.27 -9.09
CA MET A 235 14.42 -3.85 -9.09
C MET A 235 13.98 -3.36 -7.71
N ASN A 236 14.41 -2.16 -7.31
CA ASN A 236 13.83 -1.38 -6.25
C ASN A 236 12.60 -0.65 -6.81
N ARG A 237 11.49 -0.74 -6.09
CA ARG A 237 10.26 -0.03 -6.43
C ARG A 237 10.43 1.47 -6.20
N ARG A 238 9.52 2.27 -6.73
CA ARG A 238 9.46 3.69 -6.38
C ARG A 238 9.44 3.90 -4.87
N GLY A 239 10.20 4.87 -4.37
CA GLY A 239 10.36 5.15 -2.96
C GLY A 239 11.24 4.16 -2.17
N GLU A 240 11.84 3.14 -2.83
CA GLU A 240 12.76 2.18 -2.19
C GLU A 240 14.22 2.50 -2.56
N ALA A 241 15.13 2.32 -1.63
CA ALA A 241 16.57 2.60 -1.77
C ALA A 241 16.82 4.01 -2.34
N ASP A 242 17.46 4.08 -3.54
CA ASP A 242 17.73 5.34 -4.24
C ASP A 242 16.70 5.64 -5.36
N SER A 243 15.62 4.85 -5.47
CA SER A 243 14.55 5.08 -6.43
C SER A 243 13.72 6.29 -6.02
N GLN A 244 13.41 7.16 -6.99
CA GLN A 244 12.53 8.31 -6.79
C GLN A 244 11.07 7.89 -6.61
N GLY A 245 10.23 8.85 -6.22
CA GLY A 245 8.79 8.67 -6.05
C GLY A 245 8.38 8.29 -4.64
N GLU A 246 7.10 8.09 -4.45
CA GLU A 246 6.50 7.71 -3.18
C GLU A 246 6.21 6.22 -3.11
N THR A 247 6.45 5.64 -1.94
CA THR A 247 6.08 4.26 -1.64
C THR A 247 4.56 4.10 -1.66
N ASN A 248 4.09 3.07 -2.32
CA ASN A 248 2.74 2.54 -2.14
C ASN A 248 2.82 1.02 -2.01
N LEU A 249 2.63 0.51 -0.78
CA LEU A 249 2.73 -0.93 -0.51
C LEU A 249 1.76 -1.77 -1.36
N PHE A 250 0.68 -1.17 -1.88
CA PHE A 250 -0.24 -1.83 -2.80
C PHE A 250 0.18 -1.73 -4.28
N GLY A 251 1.29 -1.05 -4.59
CA GLY A 251 1.89 -1.03 -5.93
C GLY A 251 1.01 -0.46 -7.04
N TRP A 252 0.22 0.59 -6.76
CA TRP A 252 -0.75 1.09 -7.74
C TRP A 252 -0.09 1.69 -8.99
N ALA A 253 1.04 2.35 -8.82
CA ALA A 253 1.80 2.94 -9.92
C ALA A 253 2.95 2.05 -10.42
N ASP A 254 3.27 0.97 -9.73
CA ASP A 254 4.38 0.08 -10.06
C ASP A 254 4.32 -0.58 -11.46
N PRO A 255 3.16 -0.73 -12.14
CA PRO A 255 3.17 -1.11 -13.55
C PRO A 255 3.96 -0.14 -14.45
N GLN A 256 4.11 1.13 -14.08
CA GLN A 256 4.97 2.10 -14.77
C GLN A 256 6.47 1.81 -14.51
N ASP A 257 6.78 1.31 -13.30
CA ASP A 257 8.14 0.91 -12.94
C ASP A 257 8.55 -0.33 -13.75
N VAL A 258 7.65 -1.30 -13.88
CA VAL A 258 7.85 -2.49 -14.72
C VAL A 258 8.03 -2.11 -16.19
N ALA A 259 7.24 -1.15 -16.71
CA ALA A 259 7.38 -0.65 -18.08
C ALA A 259 8.78 -0.05 -18.31
N GLY A 260 9.27 0.77 -17.38
CA GLY A 260 10.60 1.36 -17.45
C GLY A 260 11.72 0.30 -17.38
N ALA A 261 11.59 -0.65 -16.47
CA ALA A 261 12.53 -1.76 -16.35
C ALA A 261 12.57 -2.64 -17.61
N ALA A 262 11.42 -2.96 -18.19
CA ALA A 262 11.35 -3.72 -19.45
C ALA A 262 11.96 -2.94 -20.63
N HIS A 263 11.74 -1.62 -20.69
CA HIS A 263 12.37 -0.76 -21.68
C HIS A 263 13.90 -0.73 -21.54
N TYR A 264 14.40 -0.61 -20.31
CA TYR A 264 15.84 -0.69 -20.01
C TYR A 264 16.41 -2.03 -20.48
N LEU A 265 15.80 -3.16 -20.10
CA LEU A 265 16.27 -4.49 -20.46
C LEU A 265 16.29 -4.74 -21.98
N ARG A 266 15.33 -4.16 -22.73
CA ARG A 266 15.34 -4.21 -24.21
C ARG A 266 16.48 -3.44 -24.86
N SER A 267 17.08 -2.50 -24.15
CA SER A 267 18.22 -1.74 -24.65
C SER A 267 19.57 -2.48 -24.50
N GLU A 268 19.60 -3.55 -23.71
CA GLU A 268 20.78 -4.37 -23.49
C GLU A 268 21.01 -5.31 -24.70
N GLU A 269 22.15 -5.19 -25.37
CA GLU A 269 22.45 -5.93 -26.60
C GLU A 269 22.47 -7.47 -26.45
N GLU A 270 22.68 -7.96 -25.25
CA GLU A 270 22.75 -9.39 -24.92
C GLU A 270 21.39 -10.05 -24.73
N ILE A 271 20.29 -9.26 -24.62
CA ILE A 271 18.93 -9.74 -24.39
C ILE A 271 18.18 -9.84 -25.73
N ALA A 272 17.60 -10.99 -26.01
CA ALA A 272 16.74 -11.14 -27.17
C ALA A 272 15.44 -10.33 -26.96
N PRO A 273 14.91 -9.64 -27.99
CA PRO A 273 13.79 -8.69 -27.84
C PRO A 273 12.52 -9.26 -27.16
N ASP A 274 12.24 -10.53 -27.40
CA ASP A 274 11.03 -11.23 -26.88
C ASP A 274 11.36 -12.17 -25.71
N ALA A 275 12.58 -12.08 -25.13
CA ALA A 275 13.04 -12.97 -24.08
C ALA A 275 13.08 -12.28 -22.68
N ILE A 276 12.11 -11.41 -22.43
CA ILE A 276 11.95 -10.77 -21.13
C ILE A 276 10.75 -11.38 -20.40
N GLY A 277 10.99 -11.92 -19.20
CA GLY A 277 9.97 -12.43 -18.31
C GLY A 277 9.85 -11.63 -17.02
N GLY A 278 8.78 -11.88 -16.27
CA GLY A 278 8.57 -11.30 -14.94
C GLY A 278 8.36 -12.37 -13.88
N LEU A 279 8.91 -12.16 -12.68
CA LEU A 279 8.60 -12.96 -11.49
C LEU A 279 8.15 -12.00 -10.39
N GLY A 280 6.91 -12.19 -9.94
CA GLY A 280 6.30 -11.32 -8.94
C GLY A 280 5.83 -12.08 -7.70
N LEU A 281 6.15 -11.53 -6.52
CA LEU A 281 5.74 -12.09 -5.23
C LEU A 281 4.74 -11.16 -4.55
N SER A 282 3.62 -11.70 -4.04
CA SER A 282 2.58 -10.92 -3.35
C SER A 282 2.10 -9.76 -4.24
N VAL A 283 2.17 -8.52 -3.75
CA VAL A 283 1.85 -7.32 -4.53
C VAL A 283 2.65 -7.23 -5.84
N GLY A 284 3.91 -7.68 -5.84
CA GLY A 284 4.72 -7.74 -7.05
C GLY A 284 4.12 -8.67 -8.11
N GLY A 285 3.50 -9.77 -7.69
CA GLY A 285 2.76 -10.67 -8.58
C GLY A 285 1.50 -10.02 -9.16
N GLU A 286 0.78 -9.26 -8.36
CA GLU A 286 -0.38 -8.48 -8.81
C GLU A 286 0.01 -7.44 -9.87
N VAL A 287 1.11 -6.73 -9.64
CA VAL A 287 1.69 -5.73 -10.55
C VAL A 287 2.13 -6.38 -11.86
N MET A 288 2.83 -7.53 -11.79
CA MET A 288 3.29 -8.25 -12.98
C MET A 288 2.12 -8.74 -13.84
N LEU A 289 1.08 -9.29 -13.22
CA LEU A 289 -0.11 -9.76 -13.92
C LEU A 289 -0.86 -8.59 -14.58
N GLU A 290 -1.01 -7.47 -13.86
CA GLU A 290 -1.60 -6.25 -14.42
C GLU A 290 -0.81 -5.73 -15.61
N HIS A 291 0.51 -5.62 -15.48
CA HIS A 291 1.36 -5.11 -16.55
C HIS A 291 1.30 -6.02 -17.78
N ALA A 292 1.47 -7.34 -17.61
CA ALA A 292 1.44 -8.30 -18.70
C ALA A 292 0.09 -8.39 -19.44
N SER A 293 -1.01 -7.97 -18.78
CA SER A 293 -2.33 -7.91 -19.42
C SER A 293 -2.54 -6.68 -20.29
N ARG A 294 -1.66 -5.68 -20.19
CA ARG A 294 -1.80 -4.37 -20.86
C ARG A 294 -0.66 -4.05 -21.81
N SER A 295 0.41 -4.82 -21.76
CA SER A 295 1.63 -4.61 -22.52
C SER A 295 2.17 -5.95 -23.01
N ASP A 296 2.81 -5.95 -24.17
CA ASP A 296 3.58 -7.06 -24.74
C ASP A 296 5.08 -7.01 -24.32
N ASP A 297 5.39 -6.24 -23.29
CA ASP A 297 6.75 -6.08 -22.77
C ASP A 297 7.32 -7.35 -22.15
N LEU A 298 6.45 -8.20 -21.60
CA LEU A 298 6.83 -9.46 -20.96
C LEU A 298 6.20 -10.64 -21.71
N ALA A 299 7.03 -11.57 -22.16
CA ALA A 299 6.56 -12.78 -22.85
C ALA A 299 5.88 -13.77 -21.89
N GLY A 300 6.24 -13.75 -20.61
CA GLY A 300 5.60 -14.57 -19.60
C GLY A 300 5.90 -14.09 -18.18
N VAL A 301 4.96 -14.36 -17.27
CA VAL A 301 5.07 -13.98 -15.86
C VAL A 301 4.82 -15.17 -14.94
N VAL A 302 5.65 -15.29 -13.91
CA VAL A 302 5.41 -16.15 -12.76
C VAL A 302 4.94 -15.26 -11.62
N VAL A 303 3.76 -15.54 -11.06
CA VAL A 303 3.19 -14.76 -9.96
C VAL A 303 2.84 -15.68 -8.81
N GLU A 304 3.30 -15.33 -7.62
CA GLU A 304 3.10 -16.11 -6.41
C GLU A 304 2.45 -15.30 -5.29
N GLY A 305 1.44 -15.87 -4.65
CA GLY A 305 0.82 -15.28 -3.46
C GLY A 305 -0.05 -14.05 -3.75
N ILE A 306 -0.64 -13.95 -4.95
CA ILE A 306 -1.48 -12.81 -5.32
C ILE A 306 -2.84 -12.88 -4.63
N GLY A 307 -3.27 -11.73 -4.09
CA GLY A 307 -4.54 -11.55 -3.38
C GLY A 307 -5.57 -10.74 -4.17
N SER A 308 -6.56 -10.18 -3.46
CA SER A 308 -7.54 -9.26 -4.05
C SER A 308 -6.92 -7.86 -4.22
N ARG A 309 -6.86 -7.37 -5.45
CA ARG A 309 -6.31 -6.04 -5.78
C ARG A 309 -7.39 -4.96 -5.89
N SER A 310 -8.63 -5.35 -6.16
CA SER A 310 -9.76 -4.45 -6.31
C SER A 310 -10.95 -4.83 -5.43
N ILE A 311 -11.82 -3.85 -5.13
CA ILE A 311 -13.06 -4.09 -4.36
C ILE A 311 -13.98 -5.13 -5.05
N LYS A 312 -13.92 -5.24 -6.39
CA LYS A 312 -14.73 -6.24 -7.11
C LYS A 312 -14.30 -7.66 -6.79
N GLU A 313 -13.00 -7.90 -6.64
CA GLU A 313 -12.46 -9.22 -6.28
C GLU A 313 -12.81 -9.61 -4.85
N SER A 314 -12.98 -8.64 -3.95
CA SER A 314 -13.47 -8.90 -2.60
C SER A 314 -14.89 -9.51 -2.61
N LEU A 315 -15.64 -9.40 -3.71
CA LEU A 315 -16.94 -10.05 -3.86
C LEU A 315 -16.84 -11.57 -4.09
N GLU A 316 -15.71 -12.06 -4.60
CA GLU A 316 -15.43 -13.48 -4.79
C GLU A 316 -15.08 -14.18 -3.47
N LEU A 317 -14.64 -13.43 -2.47
CA LEU A 317 -14.34 -13.94 -1.14
C LEU A 317 -15.61 -14.42 -0.43
N SER A 318 -15.48 -15.14 0.66
CA SER A 318 -16.60 -15.68 1.43
C SER A 318 -16.46 -15.43 2.93
N GLY A 319 -17.53 -15.65 3.69
CA GLY A 319 -17.51 -15.59 5.15
C GLY A 319 -17.11 -14.23 5.73
N GLY A 320 -16.42 -14.27 6.87
CA GLY A 320 -16.03 -13.06 7.62
C GLY A 320 -15.03 -12.17 6.89
N ILE A 321 -14.16 -12.75 6.05
CA ILE A 321 -13.15 -12.01 5.31
C ILE A 321 -13.79 -11.12 4.25
N ARG A 322 -14.79 -11.62 3.51
CA ARG A 322 -15.58 -10.81 2.58
C ARG A 322 -16.23 -9.62 3.27
N VAL A 323 -16.83 -9.84 4.46
CA VAL A 323 -17.46 -8.76 5.23
C VAL A 323 -16.41 -7.75 5.67
N ALA A 324 -15.26 -8.19 6.16
CA ALA A 324 -14.19 -7.31 6.59
C ALA A 324 -13.69 -6.44 5.42
N GLU A 325 -13.35 -7.02 4.29
CA GLU A 325 -12.90 -6.29 3.11
C GLU A 325 -13.96 -5.33 2.58
N LEU A 326 -15.17 -5.77 2.34
CA LEU A 326 -16.23 -4.90 1.82
C LEU A 326 -16.60 -3.74 2.75
N THR A 327 -16.32 -3.85 4.04
CA THR A 327 -16.57 -2.76 5.00
C THR A 327 -15.40 -1.79 5.14
N THR A 328 -14.16 -2.22 4.87
CA THR A 328 -12.96 -1.40 5.07
C THR A 328 -12.30 -0.95 3.76
N ALA A 329 -12.29 -1.79 2.73
CA ALA A 329 -11.64 -1.49 1.46
C ALA A 329 -12.13 -0.20 0.77
N PRO A 330 -13.43 0.16 0.75
CA PRO A 330 -13.85 1.39 0.09
C PRO A 330 -13.22 2.66 0.69
N LEU A 331 -13.11 2.72 2.03
CA LEU A 331 -12.50 3.88 2.68
C LEU A 331 -10.96 3.85 2.61
N MET A 332 -10.37 2.67 2.66
CA MET A 332 -8.93 2.47 2.44
C MET A 332 -8.55 2.92 1.01
N THR A 333 -9.26 2.43 0.00
CA THR A 333 -9.07 2.83 -1.40
C THR A 333 -9.23 4.34 -1.58
N GLY A 334 -10.30 4.93 -1.00
CA GLY A 334 -10.49 6.38 -1.02
C GLY A 334 -9.36 7.14 -0.32
N GLY A 335 -8.82 6.61 0.77
CA GLY A 335 -7.65 7.14 1.46
C GLY A 335 -6.40 7.10 0.59
N LEU A 336 -6.15 5.97 -0.07
CA LEU A 336 -5.03 5.83 -1.01
C LEU A 336 -5.14 6.81 -2.19
N VAL A 337 -6.32 6.92 -2.82
CA VAL A 337 -6.55 7.93 -3.88
C VAL A 337 -6.23 9.34 -3.41
N VAL A 338 -6.64 9.69 -2.19
CA VAL A 338 -6.37 11.04 -1.64
C VAL A 338 -4.88 11.25 -1.34
N LEU A 339 -4.21 10.23 -0.83
CA LEU A 339 -2.80 10.34 -0.41
C LEU A 339 -1.81 10.31 -1.59
N THR A 340 -2.14 9.58 -2.68
CA THR A 340 -1.21 9.36 -3.79
C THR A 340 -1.62 10.02 -5.11
N ASP A 341 -2.81 10.61 -5.20
CA ASP A 341 -3.43 11.09 -6.45
C ASP A 341 -3.52 10.02 -7.57
N GLN A 342 -3.30 8.74 -7.23
CA GLN A 342 -3.34 7.61 -8.16
C GLN A 342 -4.76 7.05 -8.32
N ALA A 343 -5.07 6.57 -9.52
CA ALA A 343 -6.30 5.83 -9.76
C ALA A 343 -6.19 4.41 -9.15
N PRO A 344 -7.30 3.86 -8.60
CA PRO A 344 -7.31 2.47 -8.16
C PRO A 344 -6.96 1.51 -9.31
N PRO A 345 -6.23 0.40 -9.02
CA PRO A 345 -5.89 -0.58 -10.03
C PRO A 345 -7.13 -1.27 -10.61
N PRO A 346 -7.01 -1.89 -11.79
CA PRO A 346 -8.10 -2.61 -12.42
C PRO A 346 -8.45 -3.89 -11.65
N ASN A 347 -9.55 -4.51 -12.03
CA ASN A 347 -9.86 -5.86 -11.62
C ASN A 347 -8.90 -6.85 -12.31
N LEU A 348 -8.10 -7.60 -11.56
CA LEU A 348 -7.13 -8.53 -12.13
C LEU A 348 -7.78 -9.78 -12.74
N VAL A 349 -8.98 -10.17 -12.31
CA VAL A 349 -9.72 -11.26 -12.98
C VAL A 349 -10.07 -10.87 -14.42
N GLU A 350 -10.46 -9.60 -14.63
CA GLU A 350 -10.67 -9.11 -15.98
C GLU A 350 -9.34 -8.95 -16.74
N ALA A 351 -8.30 -8.43 -16.07
CA ALA A 351 -6.97 -8.32 -16.65
C ALA A 351 -6.40 -9.68 -17.11
N ALA A 352 -6.57 -10.73 -16.32
CA ALA A 352 -6.10 -12.07 -16.67
C ALA A 352 -6.73 -12.64 -17.94
N LYS A 353 -7.93 -12.20 -18.33
CA LYS A 353 -8.57 -12.62 -19.61
C LYS A 353 -7.86 -12.05 -20.84
N ASP A 354 -7.22 -10.91 -20.70
CA ASP A 354 -6.53 -10.18 -21.77
C ASP A 354 -5.01 -10.46 -21.79
N LEU A 355 -4.57 -11.54 -21.13
CA LEU A 355 -3.16 -11.84 -20.95
C LEU A 355 -2.41 -12.21 -22.24
N ALA A 356 -3.09 -12.81 -23.23
CA ALA A 356 -2.43 -13.22 -24.46
C ALA A 356 -1.92 -12.02 -25.30
N PRO A 357 -0.71 -12.06 -25.89
CA PRO A 357 0.14 -13.26 -26.13
C PRO A 357 0.98 -13.71 -24.94
N ALA A 358 1.13 -12.92 -23.87
CA ALA A 358 1.87 -13.33 -22.69
C ALA A 358 1.26 -14.57 -22.03
N ARG A 359 2.08 -15.27 -21.25
CA ARG A 359 1.65 -16.45 -20.47
C ARG A 359 1.85 -16.21 -18.98
N ALA A 360 1.07 -16.90 -18.15
CA ALA A 360 1.23 -16.82 -16.69
C ALA A 360 1.34 -18.20 -16.04
N LEU A 361 2.24 -18.32 -15.07
CA LEU A 361 2.24 -19.39 -14.07
C LEU A 361 1.80 -18.77 -12.74
N ILE A 362 0.61 -19.15 -12.27
CA ILE A 362 0.00 -18.60 -11.05
C ILE A 362 0.19 -19.62 -9.93
N ILE A 363 0.92 -19.20 -8.88
CA ILE A 363 1.31 -20.06 -7.75
C ILE A 363 0.68 -19.51 -6.48
N TRP A 364 0.19 -20.39 -5.62
CA TRP A 364 -0.25 -20.04 -4.26
C TRP A 364 0.07 -21.16 -3.28
N GLY A 365 0.26 -20.77 -2.01
CA GLY A 365 0.50 -21.73 -0.94
C GLY A 365 -0.81 -22.33 -0.41
N GLU A 366 -0.83 -23.63 -0.11
CA GLU A 366 -1.97 -24.30 0.54
C GLU A 366 -2.36 -23.61 1.87
N ARG A 367 -1.35 -23.10 2.60
CA ARG A 367 -1.49 -22.33 3.85
C ARG A 367 -1.27 -20.83 3.63
N GLY A 368 -1.45 -20.36 2.41
CA GLY A 368 -1.34 -18.96 2.04
C GLY A 368 -2.40 -18.08 2.72
N GLN A 369 -2.38 -16.80 2.41
CA GLN A 369 -3.41 -15.88 2.91
C GLN A 369 -4.80 -16.28 2.40
N PRO A 370 -5.87 -16.06 3.19
CA PRO A 370 -7.22 -16.48 2.79
C PRO A 370 -7.72 -15.89 1.47
N ALA A 371 -7.29 -14.68 1.10
CA ALA A 371 -7.62 -14.11 -0.21
C ALA A 371 -6.90 -14.86 -1.34
N GLU A 372 -5.61 -15.13 -1.17
CA GLU A 372 -4.75 -15.85 -2.11
C GLU A 372 -5.29 -17.22 -2.47
N THR A 373 -5.65 -18.03 -1.47
CA THR A 373 -6.16 -19.39 -1.65
C THR A 373 -7.53 -19.45 -2.35
N VAL A 374 -8.35 -18.39 -2.22
CA VAL A 374 -9.66 -18.28 -2.88
C VAL A 374 -9.54 -17.71 -4.29
N ILE A 375 -8.72 -16.67 -4.47
CA ILE A 375 -8.66 -15.91 -5.72
C ILE A 375 -7.63 -16.48 -6.69
N GLY A 376 -6.53 -17.09 -6.23
CA GLY A 376 -5.52 -17.71 -7.09
C GLY A 376 -6.09 -18.62 -8.18
N PRO A 377 -6.94 -19.60 -7.82
CA PRO A 377 -7.66 -20.42 -8.82
C PRO A 377 -8.50 -19.61 -9.80
N THR A 378 -9.15 -18.54 -9.34
CA THR A 378 -10.00 -17.67 -10.18
C THR A 378 -9.18 -16.94 -11.24
N TYR A 379 -7.98 -16.47 -10.90
CA TYR A 379 -7.07 -15.86 -11.86
C TYR A 379 -6.58 -16.86 -12.90
N ALA A 380 -6.24 -18.07 -12.48
CA ALA A 380 -5.81 -19.13 -13.39
C ALA A 380 -6.91 -19.54 -14.38
N ASP A 381 -8.14 -19.67 -13.89
CA ASP A 381 -9.31 -19.95 -14.73
C ASP A 381 -9.58 -18.80 -15.71
N ALA A 382 -9.44 -17.54 -15.27
CA ALA A 382 -9.63 -16.37 -16.12
C ALA A 382 -8.57 -16.26 -17.21
N ALA A 383 -7.31 -16.59 -16.94
CA ALA A 383 -6.22 -16.61 -17.91
C ALA A 383 -6.39 -17.73 -18.97
N GLY A 384 -7.21 -18.74 -18.71
CA GLY A 384 -7.56 -19.80 -19.66
C GLY A 384 -6.33 -20.49 -20.26
N ALA A 385 -6.22 -20.54 -21.59
CA ALA A 385 -5.09 -21.19 -22.27
C ALA A 385 -3.74 -20.47 -22.11
N ALA A 386 -3.73 -19.20 -21.71
CA ALA A 386 -2.51 -18.44 -21.40
C ALA A 386 -2.03 -18.71 -19.97
N GLY A 387 -2.88 -19.26 -19.09
CA GLY A 387 -2.62 -19.55 -17.70
C GLY A 387 -2.23 -20.98 -17.41
N SER A 388 -1.36 -21.16 -16.44
CA SER A 388 -1.10 -22.41 -15.73
C SER A 388 -1.07 -22.13 -14.24
N SER A 389 -1.33 -23.13 -13.41
CA SER A 389 -1.42 -22.91 -11.95
C SER A 389 -0.79 -24.03 -11.16
N TRP A 390 -0.40 -23.67 -9.93
CA TRP A 390 0.12 -24.63 -8.98
C TRP A 390 -0.15 -24.21 -7.55
N GLU A 391 -0.87 -25.06 -6.82
CA GLU A 391 -0.98 -24.98 -5.37
C GLU A 391 0.20 -25.72 -4.73
N VAL A 392 0.99 -25.00 -3.95
CA VAL A 392 2.17 -25.58 -3.29
C VAL A 392 1.75 -26.19 -1.95
N PRO A 393 1.87 -27.51 -1.78
CA PRO A 393 1.53 -28.14 -0.49
C PRO A 393 2.36 -27.57 0.66
N ASP A 394 1.73 -27.41 1.82
CA ASP A 394 2.34 -26.92 3.05
C ASP A 394 2.95 -25.51 3.00
N ALA A 395 3.00 -24.85 1.85
CA ALA A 395 3.55 -23.50 1.72
C ALA A 395 2.64 -22.45 2.36
N GLY A 396 3.26 -21.48 3.04
CA GLY A 396 2.63 -20.22 3.45
C GLY A 396 2.62 -19.19 2.30
N HIS A 397 2.27 -17.95 2.64
CA HIS A 397 2.29 -16.84 1.69
C HIS A 397 3.68 -16.63 1.08
N THR A 398 3.81 -16.69 -0.24
CA THR A 398 5.07 -16.59 -1.00
C THR A 398 6.18 -17.55 -0.54
N GLY A 399 5.80 -18.67 0.04
CA GLY A 399 6.73 -19.65 0.62
C GLY A 399 6.96 -20.89 -0.25
N GLY A 400 6.60 -20.86 -1.52
CA GLY A 400 6.70 -22.01 -2.41
C GLY A 400 8.13 -22.49 -2.61
N ILE A 401 9.06 -21.56 -2.77
CA ILE A 401 10.49 -21.88 -2.93
C ILE A 401 11.08 -22.58 -1.70
N ASP A 402 10.60 -22.27 -0.51
CA ASP A 402 11.07 -22.88 0.76
C ASP A 402 10.39 -24.21 1.03
N ALA A 403 9.08 -24.32 0.73
CA ALA A 403 8.29 -25.52 1.03
C ALA A 403 8.56 -26.67 0.05
N ALA A 404 8.84 -26.36 -1.23
CA ALA A 404 9.06 -27.34 -2.27
C ALA A 404 10.19 -26.93 -3.24
N PRO A 405 11.43 -26.73 -2.76
CA PRO A 405 12.49 -26.07 -3.52
C PRO A 405 12.79 -26.71 -4.88
N GLU A 406 12.94 -28.01 -4.96
CA GLU A 406 13.26 -28.73 -6.19
C GLU A 406 12.11 -28.66 -7.23
N GLU A 407 10.86 -28.81 -6.77
CA GLU A 407 9.69 -28.77 -7.62
C GLU A 407 9.38 -27.34 -8.06
N TYR A 408 9.59 -26.35 -7.17
CA TYR A 408 9.45 -24.93 -7.47
C TYR A 408 10.43 -24.51 -8.57
N GLU A 409 11.71 -24.81 -8.38
CA GLU A 409 12.75 -24.55 -9.36
C GLU A 409 12.43 -25.22 -10.70
N ARG A 410 12.10 -26.50 -10.69
CA ARG A 410 11.75 -27.24 -11.90
C ARG A 410 10.58 -26.62 -12.68
N ARG A 411 9.51 -26.18 -11.99
CA ARG A 411 8.31 -25.59 -12.63
C ARG A 411 8.58 -24.19 -13.17
N VAL A 412 9.23 -23.36 -12.38
CA VAL A 412 9.53 -21.95 -12.76
C VAL A 412 10.51 -21.94 -13.94
N ILE A 413 11.57 -22.75 -13.89
CA ILE A 413 12.53 -22.83 -14.99
C ILE A 413 11.87 -23.41 -16.26
N ALA A 414 11.12 -24.51 -16.15
CA ALA A 414 10.42 -25.07 -17.30
C ALA A 414 9.43 -24.07 -17.94
N PHE A 415 8.79 -23.23 -17.14
CA PHE A 415 7.90 -22.18 -17.63
C PHE A 415 8.70 -21.11 -18.42
N PHE A 416 9.80 -20.60 -17.87
CA PHE A 416 10.60 -19.60 -18.54
C PHE A 416 11.35 -20.17 -19.76
N ASP A 417 11.84 -21.42 -19.71
CA ASP A 417 12.41 -22.09 -20.90
C ASP A 417 11.40 -22.15 -22.05
N ALA A 418 10.15 -22.50 -21.74
CA ALA A 418 9.09 -22.61 -22.74
C ALA A 418 8.61 -21.25 -23.28
N THR A 419 8.71 -20.19 -22.49
CA THR A 419 8.21 -18.86 -22.86
C THR A 419 9.28 -17.93 -23.42
N LEU A 420 10.53 -18.04 -22.96
CA LEU A 420 11.60 -17.09 -23.28
C LEU A 420 12.69 -17.68 -24.20
N LEU A 421 12.91 -18.99 -24.18
CA LEU A 421 14.00 -19.64 -24.92
C LEU A 421 13.52 -20.48 -26.11
N SER A 422 12.21 -20.76 -26.19
CA SER A 422 11.69 -21.49 -27.35
C SER A 422 11.57 -20.55 -28.55
N PRO A 423 12.03 -20.97 -29.75
CA PRO A 423 11.81 -20.17 -30.96
C PRO A 423 10.29 -20.02 -31.19
N ALA A 424 9.85 -18.80 -31.49
CA ALA A 424 8.47 -18.46 -31.81
C ALA A 424 7.98 -19.18 -33.10
#